data_bab78ffe78b1422d4d56588379d8ab38
#
_entry.id   bab78ffe78b1422d4d56588379d8ab38
#
_cell.length_a   1.000
_cell.length_b   1.000
_cell.length_c   1.000
_cell.angle_alpha   90.00
_cell.angle_beta   90.00
_cell.angle_gamma   90.00
#
_symmetry.space_group_name_H-M   'P 1'
#
loop_
_entity.id
_entity.type
_entity.pdbx_description
1 polymer ?
#
loop_
_entity_poly.entity_id
_entity_poly.type
_entity_poly.pdbx_seq_one_letter_code
_entity_poly.pdbx_strand_id
1 'polypeptide(L)'
;AAVTDKTQAKAEEFATQFPVIAKAIDALLEDTDITGIVLATSAPSHVDLAIRSLNAGKHVYVEKPLALTLIGAQKIAAAAEKNDRQVMVGHLIRYHAAFIGLQAQVRAGAIGTLRHIQANRLAMGRIRNTESVLFDLCPHDLSLIQALTGSEPTKVSCAGASHVTPGIVDTLATTLGFAGGISATMQTSWMSPYKEHRFTVSGTAGSLVFDDTKPWPEKLVLFQDHIRPDNESFIIERASPVALPVAEAEPLKDEMRAFVDICLTGKPVPSNIDEALAVQRTLEAMQAALLDMGKTATPHPPTGPAE
;
A
#
# COMPACT_ATOMS: atom_id res chain seq x y z
N ALA A 1 27.82 -7.19 -0.59
CA ALA A 1 26.46 -7.57 -0.17
C ALA A 1 26.42 -9.04 0.25
N ALA A 2 25.47 -9.41 1.09
CA ALA A 2 25.26 -10.77 1.56
C ALA A 2 23.78 -11.17 1.47
N VAL A 3 23.52 -12.48 1.42
CA VAL A 3 22.17 -13.06 1.42
C VAL A 3 22.09 -14.11 2.55
N THR A 4 20.91 -14.20 3.16
CA THR A 4 20.58 -15.24 4.14
C THR A 4 19.19 -15.80 3.88
N ASP A 5 18.98 -17.07 4.14
CA ASP A 5 17.66 -17.74 4.15
C ASP A 5 17.64 -18.71 5.34
N LYS A 6 16.44 -19.02 5.87
CA LYS A 6 16.29 -20.05 6.91
C LYS A 6 16.82 -21.43 6.46
N THR A 7 16.86 -21.66 5.14
CA THR A 7 17.44 -22.84 4.52
C THR A 7 18.76 -22.43 3.86
N GLN A 8 19.87 -22.73 4.50
CA GLN A 8 21.23 -22.34 4.09
C GLN A 8 21.50 -22.67 2.59
N ALA A 9 21.07 -23.85 2.13
CA ALA A 9 21.24 -24.25 0.73
C ALA A 9 20.59 -23.28 -0.28
N LYS A 10 19.47 -22.63 0.06
CA LYS A 10 18.84 -21.62 -0.79
C LYS A 10 19.66 -20.34 -0.87
N ALA A 11 20.25 -19.92 0.24
CA ALA A 11 21.14 -18.75 0.24
C ALA A 11 22.39 -19.02 -0.60
N GLU A 12 22.94 -20.22 -0.51
CA GLU A 12 24.10 -20.66 -1.30
C GLU A 12 23.76 -20.75 -2.79
N GLU A 13 22.61 -21.34 -3.14
CA GLU A 13 22.11 -21.38 -4.54
C GLU A 13 21.95 -19.96 -5.12
N PHE A 14 21.35 -19.05 -4.36
CA PHE A 14 21.19 -17.65 -4.77
C PHE A 14 22.56 -16.98 -5.00
N ALA A 15 23.53 -17.24 -4.12
CA ALA A 15 24.88 -16.69 -4.24
C ALA A 15 25.66 -17.21 -5.47
N THR A 16 25.24 -18.32 -6.09
CA THR A 16 25.82 -18.78 -7.37
C THR A 16 25.32 -17.95 -8.55
N GLN A 17 24.16 -17.32 -8.44
CA GLN A 17 23.51 -16.58 -9.53
C GLN A 17 23.81 -15.07 -9.47
N PHE A 18 24.13 -14.55 -8.29
CA PHE A 18 24.33 -13.12 -8.04
C PHE A 18 25.64 -12.87 -7.29
N PRO A 19 26.29 -11.71 -7.45
CA PRO A 19 27.56 -11.39 -6.80
C PRO A 19 27.35 -11.04 -5.31
N VAL A 20 26.88 -11.99 -4.52
CA VAL A 20 26.62 -11.87 -3.07
C VAL A 20 27.21 -13.07 -2.35
N ILE A 21 27.42 -12.95 -1.03
CA ILE A 21 27.94 -14.00 -0.19
C ILE A 21 26.80 -14.58 0.68
N ALA A 22 26.65 -15.90 0.70
CA ALA A 22 25.73 -16.55 1.63
C ALA A 22 26.28 -16.50 3.06
N LYS A 23 25.51 -15.96 4.01
CA LYS A 23 25.90 -15.86 5.42
C LYS A 23 24.76 -16.35 6.31
N ALA A 24 25.06 -16.90 7.46
CA ALA A 24 24.09 -17.08 8.54
C ALA A 24 23.62 -15.71 9.04
N ILE A 25 22.35 -15.65 9.51
CA ILE A 25 21.74 -14.36 9.92
C ILE A 25 22.56 -13.66 11.01
N ASP A 26 23.09 -14.38 12.00
CA ASP A 26 23.86 -13.77 13.08
C ASP A 26 25.18 -13.17 12.57
N ALA A 27 25.89 -13.89 11.71
CA ALA A 27 27.12 -13.38 11.07
C ALA A 27 26.84 -12.18 10.15
N LEU A 28 25.65 -12.11 9.55
CA LEU A 28 25.23 -10.95 8.75
C LEU A 28 24.93 -9.74 9.64
N LEU A 29 24.28 -9.94 10.78
CA LEU A 29 23.96 -8.87 11.73
C LEU A 29 25.22 -8.33 12.44
N GLU A 30 26.21 -9.17 12.71
CA GLU A 30 27.50 -8.79 13.33
C GLU A 30 28.45 -8.07 12.35
N ASP A 31 28.23 -8.20 11.03
CA ASP A 31 29.07 -7.60 10.00
C ASP A 31 28.93 -6.07 9.99
N THR A 32 29.98 -5.36 10.38
CA THR A 32 30.02 -3.89 10.46
C THR A 32 29.98 -3.21 9.10
N ASP A 33 30.36 -3.90 8.02
CA ASP A 33 30.31 -3.37 6.65
C ASP A 33 28.88 -3.37 6.06
N ILE A 34 27.96 -4.07 6.71
CA ILE A 34 26.54 -4.08 6.35
C ILE A 34 25.81 -3.02 7.16
N THR A 35 25.30 -1.98 6.50
CA THR A 35 24.58 -0.86 7.11
C THR A 35 23.06 -0.99 7.02
N GLY A 36 22.54 -1.82 6.10
CA GLY A 36 21.10 -2.02 5.89
C GLY A 36 20.74 -3.47 5.61
N ILE A 37 19.55 -3.86 6.07
CA ILE A 37 18.96 -5.19 5.89
C ILE A 37 17.64 -5.06 5.12
N VAL A 38 17.46 -5.91 4.10
CA VAL A 38 16.20 -6.07 3.38
C VAL A 38 15.53 -7.35 3.86
N LEU A 39 14.34 -7.21 4.46
CA LEU A 39 13.52 -8.33 4.91
C LEU A 39 12.44 -8.64 3.84
N ALA A 40 12.73 -9.60 2.98
CA ALA A 40 11.82 -10.16 1.98
C ALA A 40 11.31 -11.56 2.40
N THR A 41 11.06 -11.72 3.68
CA THR A 41 10.64 -12.97 4.31
C THR A 41 9.11 -13.03 4.46
N SER A 42 8.58 -14.08 5.07
CA SER A 42 7.15 -14.16 5.40
C SER A 42 6.79 -13.23 6.56
N ALA A 43 5.62 -12.59 6.50
CA ALA A 43 5.16 -11.60 7.46
C ALA A 43 5.26 -12.01 8.96
N PRO A 44 5.04 -13.27 9.36
CA PRO A 44 5.23 -13.68 10.77
C PRO A 44 6.64 -13.47 11.30
N SER A 45 7.67 -13.43 10.44
CA SER A 45 9.06 -13.24 10.87
C SER A 45 9.51 -11.77 10.89
N HIS A 46 8.71 -10.84 10.33
CA HIS A 46 9.12 -9.45 10.16
C HIS A 46 9.46 -8.76 11.48
N VAL A 47 8.63 -8.92 12.52
CA VAL A 47 8.82 -8.23 13.80
C VAL A 47 10.13 -8.65 14.48
N ASP A 48 10.38 -9.96 14.58
CA ASP A 48 11.59 -10.47 15.21
C ASP A 48 12.85 -10.05 14.45
N LEU A 49 12.86 -10.29 13.13
CA LEU A 49 14.01 -9.96 12.28
C LEU A 49 14.29 -8.46 12.21
N ALA A 50 13.25 -7.63 12.14
CA ALA A 50 13.41 -6.18 12.13
C ALA A 50 14.01 -5.68 13.43
N ILE A 51 13.49 -6.12 14.60
CA ILE A 51 14.01 -5.73 15.91
C ILE A 51 15.46 -6.19 16.09
N ARG A 52 15.79 -7.42 15.69
CA ARG A 52 17.18 -7.94 15.75
C ARG A 52 18.12 -7.09 14.89
N SER A 53 17.70 -6.76 13.67
CA SER A 53 18.47 -5.93 12.75
C SER A 53 18.68 -4.51 13.27
N LEU A 54 17.64 -3.88 13.82
CA LEU A 54 17.71 -2.55 14.43
C LEU A 54 18.63 -2.55 15.65
N ASN A 55 18.52 -3.57 16.52
CA ASN A 55 19.40 -3.71 17.69
C ASN A 55 20.87 -3.98 17.31
N ALA A 56 21.12 -4.54 16.12
CA ALA A 56 22.46 -4.66 15.55
C ALA A 56 22.93 -3.38 14.85
N GLY A 57 22.20 -2.27 14.98
CA GLY A 57 22.56 -0.97 14.41
C GLY A 57 22.35 -0.84 12.90
N LYS A 58 21.49 -1.67 12.30
CA LYS A 58 21.20 -1.64 10.85
C LYS A 58 19.94 -0.85 10.55
N HIS A 59 19.92 -0.13 9.41
CA HIS A 59 18.67 0.35 8.81
C HIS A 59 17.91 -0.85 8.23
N VAL A 60 16.58 -0.80 8.21
CA VAL A 60 15.79 -1.96 7.81
C VAL A 60 14.75 -1.59 6.77
N TYR A 61 14.74 -2.31 5.66
CA TYR A 61 13.62 -2.39 4.74
C TYR A 61 12.80 -3.64 5.08
N VAL A 62 11.49 -3.47 5.20
CA VAL A 62 10.56 -4.58 5.46
C VAL A 62 9.53 -4.66 4.35
N GLU A 63 9.40 -5.82 3.72
CA GLU A 63 8.28 -6.06 2.80
C GLU A 63 6.94 -5.90 3.52
N LYS A 64 5.90 -5.52 2.74
CA LYS A 64 4.54 -5.42 3.26
C LYS A 64 3.95 -6.82 3.59
N PRO A 65 3.09 -6.91 4.63
CA PRO A 65 2.82 -5.89 5.63
C PRO A 65 3.99 -5.71 6.60
N LEU A 66 4.16 -4.53 7.17
CA LEU A 66 5.20 -4.28 8.18
C LEU A 66 5.15 -5.30 9.31
N ALA A 67 3.94 -5.59 9.80
CA ALA A 67 3.65 -6.60 10.81
C ALA A 67 2.21 -7.10 10.67
N LEU A 68 1.90 -8.23 11.30
CA LEU A 68 0.53 -8.78 11.33
C LEU A 68 -0.37 -8.07 12.34
N THR A 69 0.18 -7.27 13.25
CA THR A 69 -0.55 -6.52 14.28
C THR A 69 0.06 -5.15 14.50
N LEU A 70 -0.76 -4.18 14.94
CA LEU A 70 -0.27 -2.85 15.32
C LEU A 70 0.74 -2.91 16.45
N ILE A 71 0.54 -3.78 17.43
CA ILE A 71 1.49 -3.99 18.55
C ILE A 71 2.86 -4.42 18.00
N GLY A 72 2.88 -5.31 17.01
CA GLY A 72 4.12 -5.73 16.34
C GLY A 72 4.81 -4.57 15.63
N ALA A 73 4.04 -3.78 14.86
CA ALA A 73 4.53 -2.59 14.17
C ALA A 73 5.09 -1.53 15.14
N GLN A 74 4.40 -1.29 16.26
CA GLN A 74 4.86 -0.37 17.32
C GLN A 74 6.17 -0.84 17.98
N LYS A 75 6.37 -2.15 18.16
CA LYS A 75 7.64 -2.69 18.67
C LYS A 75 8.80 -2.44 17.71
N ILE A 76 8.56 -2.55 16.40
CA ILE A 76 9.57 -2.20 15.39
C ILE A 76 9.89 -0.69 15.48
N ALA A 77 8.88 0.17 15.57
CA ALA A 77 9.06 1.62 15.69
C ALA A 77 9.88 1.99 16.93
N ALA A 78 9.53 1.43 18.08
CA ALA A 78 10.27 1.65 19.34
C ALA A 78 11.73 1.18 19.24
N ALA A 79 12.00 0.07 18.55
CA ALA A 79 13.36 -0.40 18.31
C ALA A 79 14.13 0.50 17.36
N ALA A 80 13.47 1.05 16.34
CA ALA A 80 14.05 2.00 15.41
C ALA A 80 14.47 3.29 16.11
N GLU A 81 13.57 3.89 16.89
CA GLU A 81 13.81 5.09 17.69
C GLU A 81 14.94 4.87 18.69
N LYS A 82 14.90 3.79 19.48
CA LYS A 82 15.91 3.45 20.48
C LYS A 82 17.33 3.37 19.89
N ASN A 83 17.45 2.85 18.66
CA ASN A 83 18.75 2.61 18.04
C ASN A 83 19.14 3.72 17.04
N ASP A 84 18.32 4.77 16.88
CA ASP A 84 18.51 5.83 15.88
C ASP A 84 18.73 5.24 14.48
N ARG A 85 17.81 4.37 14.06
CA ARG A 85 17.83 3.70 12.75
C ARG A 85 16.51 3.88 12.03
N GLN A 86 16.60 3.96 10.71
CA GLN A 86 15.44 4.15 9.85
C GLN A 86 14.83 2.79 9.47
N VAL A 87 13.50 2.77 9.40
CA VAL A 87 12.72 1.67 8.83
C VAL A 87 11.99 2.18 7.59
N MET A 88 12.10 1.45 6.51
CA MET A 88 11.36 1.66 5.27
C MET A 88 10.47 0.45 5.01
N VAL A 89 9.24 0.68 4.55
CA VAL A 89 8.28 -0.40 4.24
C VAL A 89 8.02 -0.47 2.75
N GLY A 90 7.86 -1.69 2.24
CA GLY A 90 7.65 -2.00 0.82
C GLY A 90 6.32 -1.49 0.27
N HIS A 91 6.10 -0.20 0.32
CA HIS A 91 4.96 0.47 -0.31
C HIS A 91 5.31 0.90 -1.73
N LEU A 92 5.63 -0.08 -2.57
CA LEU A 92 6.15 0.04 -3.92
C LEU A 92 5.51 1.14 -4.77
N ILE A 93 4.17 1.26 -4.72
CA ILE A 93 3.44 2.21 -5.59
C ILE A 93 3.72 3.67 -5.21
N ARG A 94 4.22 3.94 -4.01
CA ARG A 94 4.71 5.28 -3.61
C ARG A 94 5.88 5.77 -4.48
N TYR A 95 6.63 4.85 -5.08
CA TYR A 95 7.77 5.10 -5.96
C TYR A 95 7.41 4.99 -7.44
N HIS A 96 6.14 4.72 -7.77
CA HIS A 96 5.68 4.66 -9.15
C HIS A 96 5.63 6.07 -9.75
N ALA A 97 6.32 6.30 -10.88
CA ALA A 97 6.44 7.62 -11.49
C ALA A 97 5.09 8.30 -11.80
N ALA A 98 4.06 7.54 -12.21
CA ALA A 98 2.72 8.08 -12.44
C ALA A 98 2.05 8.54 -11.14
N PHE A 99 2.26 7.86 -9.99
CA PHE A 99 1.75 8.33 -8.70
C PHE A 99 2.51 9.58 -8.22
N ILE A 100 3.82 9.61 -8.39
CA ILE A 100 4.63 10.81 -8.09
C ILE A 100 4.16 12.00 -8.92
N GLY A 101 3.90 11.78 -10.21
CA GLY A 101 3.33 12.78 -11.12
C GLY A 101 1.94 13.25 -10.68
N LEU A 102 1.05 12.31 -10.31
CA LEU A 102 -0.28 12.62 -9.77
C LEU A 102 -0.17 13.49 -8.52
N GLN A 103 0.69 13.13 -7.57
CA GLN A 103 0.92 13.88 -6.34
C GLN A 103 1.43 15.31 -6.62
N ALA A 104 2.34 15.44 -7.59
CA ALA A 104 2.84 16.76 -8.02
C ALA A 104 1.72 17.62 -8.61
N GLN A 105 0.84 17.07 -9.44
CA GLN A 105 -0.32 17.78 -10.01
C GLN A 105 -1.33 18.20 -8.94
N VAL A 106 -1.63 17.33 -7.97
CA VAL A 106 -2.49 17.67 -6.83
C VAL A 106 -1.92 18.84 -6.05
N ARG A 107 -0.61 18.81 -5.72
CA ARG A 107 0.09 19.90 -5.02
C ARG A 107 0.13 21.19 -5.82
N ALA A 108 0.22 21.11 -7.15
CA ALA A 108 0.16 22.26 -8.06
C ALA A 108 -1.26 22.84 -8.22
N GLY A 109 -2.28 22.21 -7.62
CA GLY A 109 -3.65 22.70 -7.67
C GLY A 109 -4.40 22.33 -8.97
N ALA A 110 -3.89 21.40 -9.78
CA ALA A 110 -4.47 21.04 -11.09
C ALA A 110 -5.95 20.60 -11.03
N ILE A 111 -6.39 20.07 -9.88
CA ILE A 111 -7.77 19.63 -9.63
C ILE A 111 -8.51 20.51 -8.61
N GLY A 112 -7.91 21.62 -8.17
CA GLY A 112 -8.45 22.45 -7.08
C GLY A 112 -8.36 21.74 -5.73
N THR A 113 -9.38 21.93 -4.88
CA THR A 113 -9.45 21.29 -3.55
C THR A 113 -9.84 19.82 -3.67
N LEU A 114 -9.06 18.93 -3.07
CA LEU A 114 -9.34 17.49 -3.02
C LEU A 114 -10.70 17.21 -2.33
N ARG A 115 -11.51 16.37 -2.94
CA ARG A 115 -12.86 15.98 -2.47
C ARG A 115 -13.01 14.49 -2.25
N HIS A 116 -12.60 13.69 -3.25
CA HIS A 116 -12.81 12.26 -3.23
C HIS A 116 -11.65 11.51 -3.87
N ILE A 117 -11.35 10.33 -3.32
CA ILE A 117 -10.41 9.38 -3.89
C ILE A 117 -11.15 8.06 -4.11
N GLN A 118 -10.99 7.46 -5.29
CA GLN A 118 -11.47 6.11 -5.57
C GLN A 118 -10.30 5.22 -5.97
N ALA A 119 -10.15 4.09 -5.28
CA ALA A 119 -9.12 3.10 -5.56
C ALA A 119 -9.76 1.75 -5.90
N ASN A 120 -9.49 1.23 -7.07
CA ASN A 120 -9.92 -0.09 -7.53
C ASN A 120 -8.71 -0.97 -7.75
N ARG A 121 -8.63 -2.07 -6.98
CA ARG A 121 -7.58 -3.07 -7.10
C ARG A 121 -8.21 -4.44 -7.25
N LEU A 122 -8.54 -4.76 -8.48
CA LEU A 122 -9.35 -5.91 -8.86
C LEU A 122 -8.58 -6.77 -9.86
N ALA A 123 -8.57 -8.06 -9.64
CA ALA A 123 -8.03 -9.03 -10.61
C ALA A 123 -8.54 -10.44 -10.29
N MET A 124 -8.53 -11.33 -11.28
CA MET A 124 -8.48 -12.76 -11.01
C MET A 124 -7.04 -13.07 -10.56
N GLY A 125 -6.83 -12.95 -9.24
CA GLY A 125 -5.52 -12.95 -8.62
C GLY A 125 -5.12 -14.31 -8.04
N ARG A 126 -4.00 -14.31 -7.32
CA ARG A 126 -3.56 -15.47 -6.54
C ARG A 126 -4.40 -15.54 -5.26
N ILE A 127 -5.34 -16.49 -5.20
CA ILE A 127 -6.09 -16.77 -3.98
C ILE A 127 -5.13 -17.26 -2.89
N ARG A 128 -5.23 -16.68 -1.71
CA ARG A 128 -4.42 -17.04 -0.54
C ARG A 128 -5.29 -17.76 0.49
N ASN A 129 -4.66 -18.57 1.32
CA ASN A 129 -5.32 -19.34 2.39
C ASN A 129 -4.83 -18.97 3.80
N THR A 130 -3.95 -17.97 3.92
CA THR A 130 -3.36 -17.54 5.20
C THR A 130 -3.57 -16.06 5.51
N GLU A 131 -3.88 -15.25 4.51
CA GLU A 131 -4.15 -13.81 4.66
C GLU A 131 -5.33 -13.42 3.77
N SER A 132 -6.05 -12.36 4.13
CA SER A 132 -7.18 -11.83 3.38
C SER A 132 -6.76 -10.77 2.37
N VAL A 133 -7.66 -10.45 1.43
CA VAL A 133 -7.49 -9.35 0.48
C VAL A 133 -7.23 -8.01 1.17
N LEU A 134 -7.71 -7.85 2.41
CA LEU A 134 -7.46 -6.69 3.25
C LEU A 134 -5.96 -6.46 3.49
N PHE A 135 -5.22 -7.49 3.91
CA PHE A 135 -3.79 -7.37 4.22
C PHE A 135 -2.89 -7.52 2.99
N ASP A 136 -3.38 -8.21 1.95
CA ASP A 136 -2.59 -8.39 0.72
C ASP A 136 -2.62 -7.15 -0.18
N LEU A 137 -3.79 -6.56 -0.41
CA LEU A 137 -3.98 -5.52 -1.43
C LEU A 137 -4.22 -4.11 -0.87
N CYS A 138 -4.99 -3.96 0.22
CA CYS A 138 -5.33 -2.63 0.73
C CYS A 138 -4.15 -1.78 1.20
N PRO A 139 -3.03 -2.31 1.73
CA PRO A 139 -1.88 -1.50 2.13
C PRO A 139 -1.36 -0.61 1.00
N HIS A 140 -1.37 -1.12 -0.24
CA HIS A 140 -0.92 -0.38 -1.41
C HIS A 140 -1.73 0.91 -1.62
N ASP A 141 -3.07 0.80 -1.61
CA ASP A 141 -3.94 1.95 -1.89
C ASP A 141 -4.07 2.87 -0.68
N LEU A 142 -4.05 2.32 0.55
CA LEU A 142 -4.05 3.12 1.78
C LEU A 142 -2.84 4.03 1.87
N SER A 143 -1.66 3.55 1.51
CA SER A 143 -0.44 4.37 1.50
C SER A 143 -0.55 5.55 0.52
N LEU A 144 -1.21 5.36 -0.64
CA LEU A 144 -1.46 6.42 -1.61
C LEU A 144 -2.50 7.43 -1.11
N ILE A 145 -3.60 6.92 -0.53
CA ILE A 145 -4.68 7.76 0.01
C ILE A 145 -4.14 8.66 1.12
N GLN A 146 -3.41 8.09 2.09
CA GLN A 146 -2.84 8.85 3.21
C GLN A 146 -1.77 9.85 2.76
N ALA A 147 -1.02 9.52 1.70
CA ALA A 147 -0.07 10.46 1.11
C ALA A 147 -0.71 11.70 0.47
N LEU A 148 -1.95 11.59 0.01
CA LEU A 148 -2.69 12.70 -0.60
C LEU A 148 -3.52 13.47 0.43
N THR A 149 -4.11 12.77 1.41
CA THR A 149 -4.92 13.41 2.47
C THR A 149 -4.08 14.01 3.58
N GLY A 150 -2.83 13.53 3.76
CA GLY A 150 -1.93 13.95 4.84
C GLY A 150 -2.42 13.52 6.23
N SER A 151 -3.39 12.62 6.34
CA SER A 151 -4.01 12.24 7.61
C SER A 151 -4.57 10.81 7.57
N GLU A 152 -4.83 10.26 8.74
CA GLU A 152 -5.58 9.02 8.91
C GLU A 152 -7.08 9.26 8.79
N PRO A 153 -7.88 8.26 8.37
CA PRO A 153 -9.33 8.40 8.32
C PRO A 153 -9.93 8.53 9.73
N THR A 154 -10.93 9.37 9.85
CA THR A 154 -11.73 9.55 11.08
C THR A 154 -12.97 8.65 11.11
N LYS A 155 -13.35 8.09 9.96
CA LYS A 155 -14.47 7.15 9.79
C LYS A 155 -14.04 6.03 8.85
N VAL A 156 -14.35 4.80 9.23
CA VAL A 156 -14.07 3.59 8.46
C VAL A 156 -15.33 2.74 8.39
N SER A 157 -15.71 2.33 7.19
CA SER A 157 -16.79 1.38 6.95
C SER A 157 -16.35 0.36 5.90
N CYS A 158 -16.56 -0.91 6.19
CA CYS A 158 -16.13 -2.01 5.32
C CYS A 158 -17.25 -3.02 5.14
N ALA A 159 -17.37 -3.57 3.93
CA ALA A 159 -18.20 -4.73 3.64
C ALA A 159 -17.37 -5.73 2.83
N GLY A 160 -17.34 -6.98 3.26
CA GLY A 160 -16.53 -8.01 2.61
C GLY A 160 -17.14 -9.40 2.71
N ALA A 161 -16.68 -10.29 1.85
CA ALA A 161 -17.13 -11.67 1.79
C ALA A 161 -15.98 -12.65 1.56
N SER A 162 -16.20 -13.90 2.00
CA SER A 162 -15.28 -15.04 1.85
C SER A 162 -15.97 -16.09 0.98
N HIS A 163 -15.66 -16.12 -0.31
CA HIS A 163 -16.31 -17.01 -1.27
C HIS A 163 -15.52 -18.30 -1.52
N VAL A 164 -14.18 -18.22 -1.46
CA VAL A 164 -13.30 -19.34 -1.80
C VAL A 164 -12.81 -20.06 -0.55
N THR A 165 -12.22 -19.35 0.39
CA THR A 165 -11.70 -19.93 1.63
C THR A 165 -12.53 -19.43 2.81
N PRO A 166 -13.24 -20.31 3.55
CA PRO A 166 -14.02 -19.88 4.71
C PRO A 166 -13.22 -19.06 5.70
N GLY A 167 -13.76 -17.87 6.08
CA GLY A 167 -13.13 -16.97 7.02
C GLY A 167 -12.01 -16.08 6.44
N ILE A 168 -11.62 -16.26 5.18
CA ILE A 168 -10.63 -15.41 4.50
C ILE A 168 -11.35 -14.55 3.47
N VAL A 169 -11.45 -13.25 3.75
CA VAL A 169 -12.11 -12.27 2.87
C VAL A 169 -11.35 -12.16 1.56
N ASP A 170 -12.03 -12.40 0.44
CA ASP A 170 -11.50 -12.37 -0.93
C ASP A 170 -12.07 -11.22 -1.77
N THR A 171 -13.12 -10.56 -1.26
CA THR A 171 -13.73 -9.38 -1.87
C THR A 171 -14.11 -8.38 -0.78
N LEU A 172 -13.75 -7.11 -0.98
CA LEU A 172 -13.89 -6.06 0.02
C LEU A 172 -14.25 -4.72 -0.63
N ALA A 173 -15.27 -4.05 -0.09
CA ALA A 173 -15.58 -2.65 -0.34
C ALA A 173 -15.36 -1.84 0.95
N THR A 174 -14.69 -0.71 0.82
CA THR A 174 -14.36 0.17 1.96
C THR A 174 -14.72 1.61 1.64
N THR A 175 -15.23 2.31 2.64
CA THR A 175 -15.40 3.77 2.62
C THR A 175 -14.65 4.38 3.79
N LEU A 176 -13.85 5.40 3.50
CA LEU A 176 -13.05 6.15 4.47
C LEU A 176 -13.49 7.61 4.46
N GLY A 177 -13.69 8.19 5.63
CA GLY A 177 -13.95 9.62 5.80
C GLY A 177 -12.77 10.30 6.50
N PHE A 178 -12.38 11.48 6.03
CA PHE A 178 -11.28 12.26 6.57
C PHE A 178 -11.77 13.61 7.10
N ALA A 179 -10.93 14.30 7.86
CA ALA A 179 -11.17 15.68 8.24
C ALA A 179 -11.36 16.58 7.01
N GLY A 180 -12.12 17.67 7.13
CA GLY A 180 -12.36 18.60 6.02
C GLY A 180 -13.34 18.09 4.95
N GLY A 181 -14.03 16.96 5.19
CA GLY A 181 -15.04 16.41 4.28
C GLY A 181 -14.46 15.61 3.08
N ILE A 182 -13.18 15.31 3.10
CA ILE A 182 -12.57 14.40 2.11
C ILE A 182 -13.07 12.98 2.39
N SER A 183 -13.35 12.24 1.32
CA SER A 183 -13.72 10.83 1.39
C SER A 183 -12.88 9.97 0.46
N ALA A 184 -12.77 8.68 0.77
CA ALA A 184 -12.21 7.71 -0.14
C ALA A 184 -13.06 6.43 -0.20
N THR A 185 -13.11 5.81 -1.38
CA THR A 185 -13.70 4.49 -1.56
C THR A 185 -12.67 3.55 -2.16
N MET A 186 -12.66 2.31 -1.67
CA MET A 186 -11.77 1.27 -2.17
C MET A 186 -12.60 0.03 -2.53
N GLN A 187 -12.31 -0.55 -3.68
CA GLN A 187 -12.80 -1.87 -4.08
C GLN A 187 -11.60 -2.79 -4.32
N THR A 188 -11.57 -3.90 -3.61
CA THR A 188 -10.44 -4.80 -3.61
C THR A 188 -10.91 -6.24 -3.74
N SER A 189 -10.44 -6.98 -4.74
CA SER A 189 -10.88 -8.37 -4.94
C SER A 189 -9.85 -9.20 -5.70
N TRP A 190 -9.73 -10.49 -5.29
CA TRP A 190 -9.02 -11.50 -6.08
C TRP A 190 -9.90 -12.20 -7.11
N MET A 191 -11.21 -11.92 -7.14
CA MET A 191 -12.19 -12.67 -7.91
C MET A 191 -12.75 -11.91 -9.12
N SER A 192 -12.22 -10.74 -9.42
CA SER A 192 -12.68 -9.96 -10.58
C SER A 192 -12.11 -10.54 -11.88
N PRO A 193 -12.92 -10.82 -12.90
CA PRO A 193 -12.44 -11.25 -14.20
C PRO A 193 -11.69 -10.13 -14.94
N TYR A 194 -11.96 -8.87 -14.59
CA TYR A 194 -11.26 -7.71 -15.14
C TYR A 194 -10.15 -7.28 -14.18
N LYS A 195 -8.93 -7.15 -14.71
CA LYS A 195 -7.84 -6.51 -14.00
C LYS A 195 -8.05 -5.00 -14.01
N GLU A 196 -8.18 -4.40 -12.84
CA GLU A 196 -8.30 -2.96 -12.66
C GLU A 196 -7.36 -2.53 -11.52
N HIS A 197 -6.38 -1.71 -11.84
CA HIS A 197 -5.51 -1.04 -10.88
C HIS A 197 -5.61 0.46 -11.13
N ARG A 198 -6.76 1.03 -10.77
CA ARG A 198 -7.10 2.42 -11.06
C ARG A 198 -7.28 3.22 -9.79
N PHE A 199 -6.62 4.36 -9.75
CA PHE A 199 -6.63 5.31 -8.66
C PHE A 199 -7.08 6.66 -9.19
N THR A 200 -8.28 7.09 -8.80
CA THR A 200 -8.91 8.33 -9.26
C THR A 200 -8.94 9.33 -8.12
N VAL A 201 -8.50 10.54 -8.37
CA VAL A 201 -8.46 11.64 -7.40
C VAL A 201 -9.28 12.80 -7.95
N SER A 202 -10.39 13.13 -7.30
CA SER A 202 -11.33 14.15 -7.73
C SER A 202 -11.30 15.36 -6.82
N GLY A 203 -11.24 16.53 -7.40
CA GLY A 203 -11.24 17.83 -6.74
C GLY A 203 -12.36 18.73 -7.23
N THR A 204 -12.29 20.01 -6.85
CA THR A 204 -13.30 21.02 -7.22
C THR A 204 -13.17 21.52 -8.66
N ALA A 205 -12.04 21.31 -9.32
CA ALA A 205 -11.75 21.82 -10.66
C ALA A 205 -11.33 20.74 -11.66
N GLY A 206 -11.47 19.46 -11.30
CA GLY A 206 -11.14 18.35 -12.19
C GLY A 206 -10.79 17.08 -11.44
N SER A 207 -10.30 16.08 -12.18
CA SER A 207 -9.89 14.78 -11.65
C SER A 207 -8.60 14.29 -12.31
N LEU A 208 -7.79 13.56 -11.56
CA LEU A 208 -6.63 12.83 -12.06
C LEU A 208 -6.90 11.33 -11.95
N VAL A 209 -6.56 10.60 -13.00
CA VAL A 209 -6.66 9.14 -13.02
C VAL A 209 -5.27 8.54 -13.25
N PHE A 210 -4.81 7.75 -12.31
CA PHE A 210 -3.67 6.86 -12.47
C PHE A 210 -4.20 5.44 -12.69
N ASP A 211 -3.92 4.86 -13.86
CA ASP A 211 -4.28 3.48 -14.19
C ASP A 211 -3.02 2.68 -14.55
N ASP A 212 -2.62 1.80 -13.63
CA ASP A 212 -1.39 1.01 -13.80
C ASP A 212 -1.52 -0.11 -14.84
N THR A 213 -2.74 -0.39 -15.32
CA THR A 213 -2.97 -1.38 -16.40
C THR A 213 -2.70 -0.81 -17.79
N LYS A 214 -2.55 0.51 -17.91
CA LYS A 214 -2.31 1.21 -19.16
C LYS A 214 -0.83 1.25 -19.55
N PRO A 215 -0.51 1.42 -20.84
CA PRO A 215 0.87 1.71 -21.24
C PRO A 215 1.34 3.05 -20.66
N TRP A 216 2.66 3.22 -20.53
CA TRP A 216 3.26 4.36 -19.84
C TRP A 216 2.72 5.75 -20.26
N PRO A 217 2.52 6.06 -21.56
CA PRO A 217 1.99 7.38 -21.96
C PRO A 217 0.56 7.66 -21.51
N GLU A 218 -0.19 6.61 -21.15
CA GLU A 218 -1.61 6.69 -20.79
C GLU A 218 -1.87 6.44 -19.29
N LYS A 219 -0.80 6.18 -18.49
CA LYS A 219 -0.96 5.84 -17.08
C LYS A 219 -1.51 6.98 -16.22
N LEU A 220 -1.27 8.23 -16.59
CA LEU A 220 -1.74 9.39 -15.84
C LEU A 220 -2.49 10.34 -16.76
N VAL A 221 -3.78 10.57 -16.45
CA VAL A 221 -4.66 11.41 -17.25
C VAL A 221 -5.33 12.45 -16.36
N LEU A 222 -5.33 13.70 -16.83
CA LEU A 222 -6.08 14.82 -16.24
C LEU A 222 -7.40 15.00 -16.96
N PHE A 223 -8.49 15.08 -16.20
CA PHE A 223 -9.84 15.43 -16.65
C PHE A 223 -10.20 16.77 -16.03
N GLN A 224 -10.47 17.76 -16.86
CA GLN A 224 -10.85 19.11 -16.43
C GLN A 224 -12.36 19.34 -16.50
N ASP A 225 -13.14 18.25 -16.52
CA ASP A 225 -14.57 18.31 -16.36
C ASP A 225 -14.94 18.87 -15.01
N HIS A 226 -15.88 19.78 -14.95
CA HIS A 226 -16.37 20.30 -13.69
C HIS A 226 -17.88 20.59 -13.72
N ILE A 227 -18.46 20.61 -12.54
CA ILE A 227 -19.89 20.87 -12.34
C ILE A 227 -20.01 22.25 -11.72
N ARG A 228 -20.79 23.12 -12.34
CA ARG A 228 -21.15 24.42 -11.77
C ARG A 228 -22.65 24.53 -11.54
N PRO A 229 -23.08 25.25 -10.49
CA PRO A 229 -24.49 25.59 -10.31
C PRO A 229 -25.01 26.48 -11.45
N ASP A 230 -26.26 26.27 -11.82
CA ASP A 230 -26.99 27.10 -12.80
C ASP A 230 -28.46 27.22 -12.34
N ASN A 231 -28.80 28.29 -11.65
CA ASN A 231 -30.09 28.50 -10.98
C ASN A 231 -30.46 27.31 -10.05
N GLU A 232 -31.53 26.56 -10.37
CA GLU A 232 -31.99 25.38 -9.64
C GLU A 232 -31.40 24.08 -10.19
N SER A 233 -30.43 24.14 -11.12
CA SER A 233 -29.83 22.99 -11.80
C SER A 233 -28.31 23.02 -11.74
N PHE A 234 -27.68 22.11 -12.49
CA PHE A 234 -26.23 22.03 -12.63
C PHE A 234 -25.86 21.87 -14.10
N ILE A 235 -24.79 22.54 -14.50
CA ILE A 235 -24.19 22.38 -15.83
C ILE A 235 -22.90 21.58 -15.65
N ILE A 236 -22.74 20.54 -16.49
CA ILE A 236 -21.48 19.80 -16.61
C ILE A 236 -20.70 20.41 -17.77
N GLU A 237 -19.60 21.05 -17.46
CA GLU A 237 -18.65 21.55 -18.44
C GLU A 237 -17.59 20.48 -18.70
N ARG A 238 -17.54 19.99 -19.93
CA ARG A 238 -16.66 18.91 -20.35
C ARG A 238 -15.43 19.45 -21.06
N ALA A 239 -14.28 18.86 -20.76
CA ALA A 239 -13.03 19.09 -21.47
C ALA A 239 -12.48 17.76 -22.02
N SER A 240 -11.65 17.86 -23.04
CA SER A 240 -10.96 16.65 -23.53
C SER A 240 -9.95 16.17 -22.48
N PRO A 241 -9.89 14.86 -22.20
CA PRO A 241 -8.87 14.30 -21.30
C PRO A 241 -7.45 14.60 -21.82
N VAL A 242 -6.54 14.90 -20.91
CA VAL A 242 -5.15 15.20 -21.23
C VAL A 242 -4.26 14.14 -20.60
N ALA A 243 -3.59 13.32 -21.41
CA ALA A 243 -2.55 12.43 -20.94
C ALA A 243 -1.35 13.27 -20.47
N LEU A 244 -0.94 13.07 -19.21
CA LEU A 244 0.20 13.76 -18.64
C LEU A 244 1.46 12.92 -18.86
N PRO A 245 2.56 13.53 -19.31
CA PRO A 245 3.78 12.79 -19.56
C PRO A 245 4.33 12.20 -18.26
N VAL A 246 4.59 10.90 -18.27
CA VAL A 246 5.23 10.17 -17.19
C VAL A 246 6.41 9.40 -17.77
N ALA A 247 7.58 9.60 -17.22
CA ALA A 247 8.75 8.84 -17.63
C ALA A 247 8.58 7.36 -17.25
N GLU A 248 8.93 6.48 -18.17
CA GLU A 248 9.00 5.05 -17.88
C GLU A 248 10.03 4.79 -16.80
N ALA A 249 9.65 4.02 -15.78
CA ALA A 249 10.45 3.78 -14.59
C ALA A 249 10.28 2.34 -14.07
N GLU A 250 11.17 1.93 -13.21
CA GLU A 250 11.15 0.65 -12.52
C GLU A 250 10.89 0.90 -11.01
N PRO A 251 9.63 0.93 -10.55
CA PRO A 251 9.30 1.34 -9.19
C PRO A 251 10.04 0.58 -8.10
N LEU A 252 10.26 -0.74 -8.27
CA LEU A 252 11.03 -1.55 -7.31
C LEU A 252 12.50 -1.11 -7.24
N LYS A 253 13.08 -0.75 -8.37
CA LYS A 253 14.46 -0.26 -8.41
C LYS A 253 14.59 1.11 -7.76
N ASP A 254 13.61 1.98 -7.98
CA ASP A 254 13.58 3.31 -7.38
C ASP A 254 13.32 3.23 -5.86
N GLU A 255 12.48 2.30 -5.43
CA GLU A 255 12.26 1.98 -4.02
C GLU A 255 13.55 1.46 -3.35
N MET A 256 14.26 0.54 -3.99
CA MET A 256 15.54 0.04 -3.45
C MET A 256 16.64 1.11 -3.45
N ARG A 257 16.68 2.02 -4.43
CA ARG A 257 17.57 3.19 -4.39
C ARG A 257 17.29 4.08 -3.19
N ALA A 258 16.01 4.36 -2.91
CA ALA A 258 15.62 5.13 -1.74
C ALA A 258 16.07 4.45 -0.44
N PHE A 259 16.02 3.11 -0.36
CA PHE A 259 16.57 2.39 0.79
C PHE A 259 18.10 2.49 0.89
N VAL A 260 18.81 2.42 -0.22
CA VAL A 260 20.27 2.66 -0.23
C VAL A 260 20.58 4.08 0.25
N ASP A 261 19.81 5.08 -0.17
CA ASP A 261 19.98 6.47 0.28
C ASP A 261 19.75 6.62 1.80
N ILE A 262 18.78 5.88 2.38
CA ILE A 262 18.62 5.79 3.84
C ILE A 262 19.90 5.25 4.50
N CYS A 263 20.47 4.17 3.97
CA CYS A 263 21.66 3.55 4.53
C CYS A 263 22.89 4.49 4.48
N LEU A 264 22.95 5.35 3.47
CA LEU A 264 24.06 6.28 3.27
C LEU A 264 23.89 7.60 4.04
N THR A 265 22.66 8.07 4.22
CA THR A 265 22.38 9.43 4.71
C THR A 265 21.61 9.47 6.03
N GLY A 266 20.96 8.38 6.43
CA GLY A 266 20.04 8.32 7.57
C GLY A 266 18.75 9.13 7.38
N LYS A 267 18.52 9.73 6.20
CA LYS A 267 17.34 10.58 5.97
C LYS A 267 16.08 9.73 5.72
N PRO A 268 14.95 10.11 6.32
CA PRO A 268 13.69 9.40 6.11
C PRO A 268 13.19 9.55 4.67
N VAL A 269 12.41 8.56 4.23
CA VAL A 269 11.75 8.50 2.92
C VAL A 269 10.23 8.50 3.07
N PRO A 270 9.47 8.63 1.94
CA PRO A 270 8.00 8.65 1.98
C PRO A 270 7.34 7.42 2.62
N SER A 271 7.91 6.22 2.48
CA SER A 271 7.40 4.97 3.07
C SER A 271 8.13 4.61 4.39
N ASN A 272 8.29 5.59 5.27
CA ASN A 272 8.93 5.44 6.57
C ASN A 272 8.02 4.73 7.60
N ILE A 273 8.55 4.56 8.80
CA ILE A 273 7.85 3.87 9.90
C ILE A 273 6.55 4.56 10.32
N ASP A 274 6.49 5.90 10.30
CA ASP A 274 5.30 6.66 10.72
C ASP A 274 4.16 6.45 9.72
N GLU A 275 4.45 6.51 8.43
CA GLU A 275 3.50 6.21 7.37
C GLU A 275 3.00 4.75 7.48
N ALA A 276 3.90 3.80 7.70
CA ALA A 276 3.54 2.40 7.85
C ALA A 276 2.67 2.14 9.09
N LEU A 277 2.92 2.82 10.21
CA LEU A 277 2.06 2.76 11.39
C LEU A 277 0.66 3.32 11.12
N ALA A 278 0.56 4.42 10.36
CA ALA A 278 -0.73 4.99 9.98
C ALA A 278 -1.53 4.04 9.08
N VAL A 279 -0.87 3.41 8.11
CA VAL A 279 -1.48 2.35 7.28
C VAL A 279 -1.95 1.17 8.15
N GLN A 280 -1.11 0.72 9.08
CA GLN A 280 -1.43 -0.41 9.96
C GLN A 280 -2.63 -0.11 10.88
N ARG A 281 -2.71 1.09 11.46
CA ARG A 281 -3.88 1.51 12.27
C ARG A 281 -5.16 1.50 11.43
N THR A 282 -5.09 1.96 10.20
CA THR A 282 -6.25 1.95 9.29
C THR A 282 -6.67 0.53 8.92
N LEU A 283 -5.72 -0.38 8.67
CA LEU A 283 -6.01 -1.80 8.40
C LEU A 283 -6.71 -2.47 9.59
N GLU A 284 -6.28 -2.20 10.82
CA GLU A 284 -6.94 -2.74 12.01
C GLU A 284 -8.35 -2.17 12.20
N ALA A 285 -8.55 -0.88 11.94
CA ALA A 285 -9.88 -0.28 11.95
C ALA A 285 -10.81 -0.89 10.88
N MET A 286 -10.29 -1.17 9.69
CA MET A 286 -11.02 -1.87 8.63
C MET A 286 -11.37 -3.31 9.04
N GLN A 287 -10.44 -4.03 9.66
CA GLN A 287 -10.68 -5.38 10.15
C GLN A 287 -11.75 -5.40 11.25
N ALA A 288 -11.72 -4.44 12.18
CA ALA A 288 -12.74 -4.29 13.21
C ALA A 288 -14.13 -4.03 12.61
N ALA A 289 -14.21 -3.13 11.61
CA ALA A 289 -15.46 -2.84 10.90
C ALA A 289 -16.04 -4.07 10.18
N LEU A 290 -15.20 -4.92 9.59
CA LEU A 290 -15.61 -6.19 8.97
C LEU A 290 -16.18 -7.18 10.00
N LEU A 291 -15.57 -7.30 11.18
CA LEU A 291 -16.01 -8.20 12.25
C LEU A 291 -17.38 -7.77 12.82
N ASP A 292 -17.63 -6.47 12.92
CA ASP A 292 -18.92 -5.94 13.39
C ASP A 292 -20.06 -6.20 12.38
N MET A 293 -19.77 -6.14 11.09
CA MET A 293 -20.76 -6.53 10.06
C MET A 293 -21.14 -8.01 10.14
N GLY A 294 -20.19 -8.90 10.42
CA GLY A 294 -20.47 -10.32 10.60
C GLY A 294 -21.41 -10.63 11.77
N LYS A 295 -21.46 -9.76 12.76
CA LYS A 295 -22.38 -9.88 13.93
C LYS A 295 -23.81 -9.39 13.63
N THR A 296 -23.97 -8.51 12.63
CA THR A 296 -25.28 -7.91 12.27
C THR A 296 -25.97 -8.61 11.11
N ALA A 297 -25.28 -9.44 10.35
CA ALA A 297 -25.87 -10.25 9.29
C ALA A 297 -26.61 -11.44 9.88
N THR A 298 -27.94 -11.34 10.01
CA THR A 298 -28.80 -12.52 10.16
C THR A 298 -28.67 -13.37 8.88
N PRO A 299 -28.32 -14.66 8.98
CA PRO A 299 -28.28 -15.51 7.80
C PRO A 299 -29.69 -15.60 7.19
N HIS A 300 -29.87 -15.11 5.98
CA HIS A 300 -31.03 -15.49 5.21
C HIS A 300 -30.92 -17.00 4.93
N PRO A 301 -31.96 -17.80 5.28
CA PRO A 301 -31.94 -19.22 4.88
C PRO A 301 -31.80 -19.27 3.35
N PRO A 302 -31.05 -20.25 2.83
CA PRO A 302 -30.96 -20.43 1.39
C PRO A 302 -32.38 -20.63 0.84
N THR A 303 -32.81 -19.77 -0.06
CA THR A 303 -33.99 -20.01 -0.88
C THR A 303 -33.69 -21.26 -1.70
N GLY A 304 -34.30 -22.39 -1.30
CA GLY A 304 -34.20 -23.64 -2.05
C GLY A 304 -34.63 -23.41 -3.51
N PRO A 305 -34.19 -24.29 -4.43
CA PRO A 305 -34.64 -24.23 -5.80
C PRO A 305 -36.18 -24.28 -5.81
N ALA A 306 -36.80 -23.32 -6.47
CA ALA A 306 -38.20 -23.41 -6.84
C ALA A 306 -38.34 -24.63 -7.76
N GLU A 307 -39.19 -25.59 -7.34
CA GLU A 307 -39.58 -26.75 -8.14
C GLU A 307 -40.23 -26.34 -9.47
#